data_d4e6ddad7c0d9f17b2b0f7f1aede69e0
#
_entry.id   d4e6ddad7c0d9f17b2b0f7f1aede69e0
#
_cell.length_a   1.000
_cell.length_b   1.000
_cell.length_c   1.000
_cell.angle_alpha   90.00
_cell.angle_beta   90.00
_cell.angle_gamma   90.00
#
_symmetry.space_group_name_H-M   'P 1'
#
loop_
_entity.id
_entity.type
_entity.pdbx_description
1 polymer ?
#
loop_
_entity_poly.entity_id
_entity_poly.type
_entity_poly.pdbx_seq_one_letter_code
_entity_poly.pdbx_strand_id
1 'polypeptide(L)'
;MRHDLDSVQQAAIREAVPVTPFPGMPTRQISRRFGLQAAIAVCGQLLFQERSWAGRQTEEPLIDSVRTALSSAIGNAAPPVPEFASTESRLKYLRWLGTMSERLKKKKPELEIRKEFLQTVWYESKRAGLDVDLVLGLIQVESGFRKFAVSSAGARGYMQVMPFWTKVLGDGDAGKLFHMQTNLRFGCVILRHYIDRERGDLYMALGRYNGSRGQPQYPNAVFANQRNWQFVDRPA
;
A
#
# COMPACT_ATOMS: atom_id res chain seq x y z
N MET A 1 -58.64 -24.82 12.37
CA MET A 1 -57.50 -25.63 12.74
C MET A 1 -56.30 -24.74 13.04
N ARG A 2 -56.31 -24.13 14.19
CA ARG A 2 -55.20 -23.39 14.81
C ARG A 2 -55.38 -23.57 16.32
N HIS A 3 -54.86 -24.62 16.86
CA HIS A 3 -54.69 -24.93 18.28
C HIS A 3 -53.92 -26.25 18.30
N ASP A 4 -52.61 -26.23 18.55
CA ASP A 4 -51.82 -27.35 19.05
C ASP A 4 -50.32 -27.20 18.85
N LEU A 5 -49.78 -25.94 18.97
CA LEU A 5 -48.34 -25.76 18.97
C LEU A 5 -47.77 -25.09 20.26
N ASP A 6 -48.65 -24.67 21.19
CA ASP A 6 -48.21 -24.00 22.43
C ASP A 6 -48.04 -24.93 23.65
N SER A 7 -48.39 -26.23 23.53
CA SER A 7 -48.30 -27.16 24.65
C SER A 7 -47.00 -27.96 24.77
N VAL A 8 -46.13 -27.91 23.74
CA VAL A 8 -44.86 -28.68 23.75
C VAL A 8 -43.67 -27.85 24.23
N GLN A 9 -43.82 -26.52 24.29
CA GLN A 9 -42.72 -25.61 24.61
C GLN A 9 -42.70 -25.21 26.12
N GLN A 10 -43.67 -25.58 26.93
CA GLN A 10 -43.72 -25.28 28.37
C GLN A 10 -43.31 -26.44 29.29
N ALA A 11 -42.98 -27.61 28.78
CA ALA A 11 -42.58 -28.78 29.59
C ALA A 11 -41.05 -28.93 29.82
N ALA A 12 -40.20 -28.06 29.22
CA ALA A 12 -38.76 -28.18 29.29
C ALA A 12 -38.05 -27.25 30.30
N ILE A 13 -38.80 -26.55 31.16
CA ILE A 13 -38.19 -25.62 32.18
C ILE A 13 -38.63 -26.03 33.56
N ARG A 14 -38.36 -27.26 33.94
CA ARG A 14 -38.39 -27.69 35.36
C ARG A 14 -37.55 -28.93 35.52
N GLU A 15 -36.24 -28.78 35.68
CA GLU A 15 -35.37 -29.65 36.47
C GLU A 15 -33.97 -29.04 36.49
N ALA A 16 -33.77 -27.97 37.25
CA ALA A 16 -32.43 -27.51 37.62
C ALA A 16 -31.99 -28.34 38.83
N VAL A 17 -31.11 -29.29 38.63
CA VAL A 17 -30.42 -30.00 39.71
C VAL A 17 -29.52 -29.03 40.46
N PRO A 18 -29.57 -28.94 41.80
CA PRO A 18 -28.67 -28.06 42.55
C PRO A 18 -27.25 -28.62 42.54
N VAL A 19 -26.33 -27.86 41.95
CA VAL A 19 -24.87 -28.17 42.01
C VAL A 19 -24.36 -27.77 43.37
N THR A 20 -24.00 -28.72 44.20
CA THR A 20 -23.29 -28.51 45.49
C THR A 20 -21.88 -28.00 45.23
N PRO A 21 -21.39 -26.95 45.92
CA PRO A 21 -20.03 -26.47 45.73
C PRO A 21 -19.02 -27.44 46.39
N PHE A 22 -17.98 -27.80 45.61
CA PHE A 22 -16.83 -28.55 46.12
C PHE A 22 -16.06 -27.69 47.15
N PRO A 23 -15.70 -28.22 48.32
CA PRO A 23 -14.85 -27.52 49.29
C PRO A 23 -13.37 -27.63 48.84
N GLY A 24 -12.69 -26.49 48.68
CA GLY A 24 -11.23 -26.49 48.69
C GLY A 24 -10.50 -25.91 47.48
N MET A 25 -10.95 -24.78 46.92
CA MET A 25 -10.04 -23.98 46.09
C MET A 25 -9.69 -22.67 46.80
N PRO A 26 -8.39 -22.31 46.91
CA PRO A 26 -8.00 -21.03 47.49
C PRO A 26 -8.40 -19.88 46.55
N THR A 27 -9.13 -18.93 47.09
CA THR A 27 -9.41 -17.68 46.41
C THR A 27 -8.12 -16.90 46.15
N ARG A 28 -7.59 -16.98 44.91
CA ARG A 28 -6.50 -16.13 44.47
C ARG A 28 -7.02 -14.70 44.43
N GLN A 29 -6.58 -13.88 45.38
CA GLN A 29 -6.74 -12.41 45.28
C GLN A 29 -6.05 -11.94 43.99
N ILE A 30 -6.85 -11.59 42.98
CA ILE A 30 -6.35 -10.94 41.78
C ILE A 30 -5.96 -9.51 42.20
N SER A 31 -4.65 -9.27 42.32
CA SER A 31 -4.13 -7.98 42.70
C SER A 31 -4.56 -6.94 41.65
N ARG A 32 -5.09 -5.81 42.13
CA ARG A 32 -5.54 -4.66 41.33
C ARG A 32 -4.47 -4.12 40.35
N ARG A 33 -3.21 -4.52 40.51
CA ARG A 33 -2.09 -4.12 39.63
C ARG A 33 -2.09 -4.83 38.28
N PHE A 34 -2.68 -6.04 38.14
CA PHE A 34 -2.76 -6.75 36.85
C PHE A 34 -3.84 -6.20 35.91
N GLY A 35 -4.91 -5.64 36.46
CA GLY A 35 -5.97 -5.03 35.65
C GLY A 35 -5.54 -3.76 34.92
N LEU A 36 -4.61 -2.98 35.48
CA LEU A 36 -4.16 -1.72 34.89
C LEU A 36 -3.17 -1.95 33.73
N GLN A 37 -2.33 -2.99 33.80
CA GLN A 37 -1.39 -3.32 32.74
C GLN A 37 -2.07 -3.96 31.52
N ALA A 38 -3.13 -4.74 31.72
CA ALA A 38 -3.91 -5.31 30.60
C ALA A 38 -4.71 -4.21 29.85
N ALA A 39 -5.23 -3.21 30.56
CA ALA A 39 -5.95 -2.09 29.95
C ALA A 39 -5.02 -1.19 29.11
N ILE A 40 -3.77 -0.98 29.56
CA ILE A 40 -2.77 -0.19 28.81
C ILE A 40 -2.31 -0.94 27.55
N ALA A 41 -2.17 -2.26 27.59
CA ALA A 41 -1.80 -3.07 26.42
C ALA A 41 -2.90 -3.07 25.35
N VAL A 42 -4.17 -3.07 25.72
CA VAL A 42 -5.30 -3.02 24.78
C VAL A 42 -5.47 -1.62 24.18
N CYS A 43 -5.30 -0.54 24.97
CA CYS A 43 -5.30 0.83 24.46
C CYS A 43 -4.11 1.13 23.54
N GLY A 44 -2.93 0.54 23.79
CA GLY A 44 -1.76 0.68 22.93
C GLY A 44 -1.92 0.07 21.54
N GLN A 45 -2.69 -1.00 21.40
CA GLN A 45 -2.96 -1.64 20.11
C GLN A 45 -4.01 -0.89 19.27
N LEU A 46 -4.88 -0.10 19.89
CA LEU A 46 -5.89 0.70 19.17
C LEU A 46 -5.33 2.00 18.59
N LEU A 47 -4.12 2.43 18.99
CA LEU A 47 -3.49 3.66 18.49
C LEU A 47 -2.59 3.46 17.27
N PHE A 48 -2.29 2.20 16.88
CA PHE A 48 -1.61 1.86 15.62
C PHE A 48 -2.59 1.44 14.54
N GLN A 49 -3.72 2.11 14.44
CA GLN A 49 -4.48 2.09 13.21
C GLN A 49 -3.66 2.91 12.20
N GLU A 50 -2.80 2.23 11.44
CA GLU A 50 -2.13 2.82 10.29
C GLU A 50 -3.21 3.48 9.45
N ARG A 51 -3.23 4.82 9.46
CA ARG A 51 -4.12 5.59 8.58
C ARG A 51 -3.70 5.26 7.17
N SER A 52 -4.39 4.33 6.53
CA SER A 52 -4.24 4.09 5.11
C SER A 52 -4.63 5.39 4.40
N TRP A 53 -3.64 6.10 3.92
CA TRP A 53 -3.83 7.35 3.16
C TRP A 53 -4.36 7.08 1.75
N ALA A 54 -4.36 5.82 1.33
CA ALA A 54 -4.63 5.39 -0.02
C ALA A 54 -6.12 5.45 -0.38
N GLY A 55 -6.43 6.02 -1.54
CA GLY A 55 -7.67 5.74 -2.25
C GLY A 55 -8.76 6.79 -2.16
N ARG A 56 -8.42 8.09 -2.04
CA ARG A 56 -9.37 9.20 -2.21
C ARG A 56 -9.37 9.77 -3.64
N GLN A 57 -8.66 9.13 -4.56
CA GLN A 57 -8.70 9.56 -5.97
C GLN A 57 -10.13 9.44 -6.49
N THR A 58 -10.61 10.51 -7.12
CA THR A 58 -11.86 10.51 -7.87
C THR A 58 -11.57 10.37 -9.35
N GLU A 59 -12.45 9.64 -10.06
CA GLU A 59 -12.38 9.58 -11.51
C GLU A 59 -12.67 10.98 -12.10
N GLU A 60 -11.68 11.53 -12.79
CA GLU A 60 -11.84 12.81 -13.51
C GLU A 60 -11.91 12.56 -15.01
N PRO A 61 -12.82 13.22 -15.74
CA PRO A 61 -12.86 13.11 -17.21
C PRO A 61 -11.52 13.51 -17.84
N LEU A 62 -10.94 12.62 -18.64
CA LEU A 62 -9.74 12.90 -19.43
C LEU A 62 -10.14 13.34 -20.83
N ILE A 63 -9.40 14.33 -21.36
CA ILE A 63 -9.47 14.67 -22.78
C ILE A 63 -8.95 13.47 -23.59
N ASP A 64 -9.57 13.16 -24.73
CA ASP A 64 -9.27 11.97 -25.53
C ASP A 64 -7.80 11.84 -25.92
N SER A 65 -7.12 12.93 -26.25
CA SER A 65 -5.69 12.95 -26.56
C SER A 65 -4.83 12.53 -25.35
N VAL A 66 -5.18 13.01 -24.16
CA VAL A 66 -4.48 12.63 -22.91
C VAL A 66 -4.73 11.16 -22.60
N ARG A 67 -5.98 10.70 -22.72
CA ARG A 67 -6.32 9.28 -22.52
C ARG A 67 -5.55 8.38 -23.48
N THR A 68 -5.48 8.74 -24.77
CA THR A 68 -4.74 7.98 -25.78
C THR A 68 -3.26 7.90 -25.45
N ALA A 69 -2.62 9.02 -25.07
CA ALA A 69 -1.21 9.05 -24.68
C ALA A 69 -0.92 8.19 -23.45
N LEU A 70 -1.76 8.29 -22.41
CA LEU A 70 -1.62 7.48 -21.20
C LEU A 70 -1.85 5.97 -21.48
N SER A 71 -2.86 5.62 -22.28
CA SER A 71 -3.13 4.22 -22.67
C SER A 71 -1.97 3.63 -23.47
N SER A 72 -1.38 4.40 -24.38
CA SER A 72 -0.17 3.98 -25.10
C SER A 72 1.01 3.74 -24.16
N ALA A 73 1.22 4.63 -23.19
CA ALA A 73 2.27 4.47 -22.18
C ALA A 73 2.05 3.22 -21.31
N ILE A 74 0.81 2.87 -20.99
CA ILE A 74 0.46 1.65 -20.26
C ILE A 74 0.63 0.40 -21.13
N GLY A 75 0.15 0.44 -22.38
CA GLY A 75 0.14 -0.71 -23.31
C GLY A 75 1.52 -1.17 -23.74
N ASN A 76 2.52 -0.30 -23.74
CA ASN A 76 3.89 -0.67 -24.12
C ASN A 76 4.56 -1.52 -23.04
N ALA A 77 4.42 -2.84 -23.14
CA ALA A 77 4.78 -3.84 -22.14
C ALA A 77 6.22 -4.36 -22.29
N ALA A 78 7.20 -3.50 -22.59
CA ALA A 78 8.59 -3.93 -22.60
C ALA A 78 9.02 -4.50 -21.22
N PRO A 79 9.83 -5.58 -21.19
CA PRO A 79 10.35 -6.12 -19.94
C PRO A 79 11.25 -5.09 -19.24
N PRO A 80 11.37 -5.11 -17.90
CA PRO A 80 12.15 -4.15 -17.14
C PRO A 80 13.66 -4.42 -17.22
N VAL A 81 14.21 -4.36 -18.42
CA VAL A 81 15.66 -4.51 -18.66
C VAL A 81 16.26 -3.10 -18.70
N PRO A 82 17.09 -2.71 -17.71
CA PRO A 82 17.77 -1.43 -17.73
C PRO A 82 18.83 -1.39 -18.86
N GLU A 83 18.74 -0.40 -19.72
CA GLU A 83 19.77 -0.08 -20.72
C GLU A 83 20.70 1.01 -20.19
N PHE A 84 22.00 0.89 -20.48
CA PHE A 84 23.03 1.79 -19.98
C PHE A 84 23.89 2.31 -21.13
N ALA A 85 24.04 3.63 -21.18
CA ALA A 85 24.87 4.30 -22.20
C ALA A 85 26.38 4.06 -21.99
N SER A 86 26.82 3.68 -20.79
CA SER A 86 28.22 3.46 -20.46
C SER A 86 28.40 2.43 -19.33
N THR A 87 29.61 1.87 -19.24
CA THR A 87 30.00 0.99 -18.10
C THR A 87 29.89 1.71 -16.78
N GLU A 88 30.22 2.99 -16.71
CA GLU A 88 30.11 3.78 -15.49
C GLU A 88 28.67 3.92 -15.03
N SER A 89 27.72 4.22 -15.94
CA SER A 89 26.30 4.29 -15.62
C SER A 89 25.75 2.93 -15.14
N ARG A 90 26.25 1.83 -15.71
CA ARG A 90 25.93 0.48 -15.25
C ARG A 90 26.48 0.20 -13.84
N LEU A 91 27.70 0.57 -13.56
CA LEU A 91 28.31 0.41 -12.23
C LEU A 91 27.57 1.24 -11.18
N LYS A 92 27.24 2.49 -11.49
CA LYS A 92 26.42 3.35 -10.63
C LYS A 92 25.07 2.72 -10.29
N TYR A 93 24.39 2.17 -11.31
CA TYR A 93 23.15 1.44 -11.11
C TYR A 93 23.33 0.21 -10.22
N LEU A 94 24.39 -0.58 -10.39
CA LEU A 94 24.64 -1.75 -9.54
C LEU A 94 24.92 -1.37 -8.10
N ARG A 95 25.67 -0.28 -7.84
CA ARG A 95 25.88 0.27 -6.50
C ARG A 95 24.56 0.76 -5.87
N TRP A 96 23.72 1.45 -6.68
CA TRP A 96 22.38 1.84 -6.26
C TRP A 96 21.54 0.62 -5.90
N LEU A 97 21.48 -0.40 -6.76
CA LEU A 97 20.70 -1.62 -6.55
C LEU A 97 21.12 -2.35 -5.27
N GLY A 98 22.41 -2.49 -5.02
CA GLY A 98 22.94 -3.07 -3.80
C GLY A 98 22.52 -2.29 -2.56
N THR A 99 22.72 -0.95 -2.57
CA THR A 99 22.35 -0.07 -1.45
C THR A 99 20.84 -0.13 -1.17
N MET A 100 19.99 -0.04 -2.18
CA MET A 100 18.54 -0.10 -2.02
C MET A 100 18.07 -1.48 -1.57
N SER A 101 18.74 -2.54 -2.06
CA SER A 101 18.47 -3.90 -1.64
C SER A 101 18.68 -4.09 -0.13
N GLU A 102 19.77 -3.57 0.42
CA GLU A 102 20.00 -3.64 1.87
C GLU A 102 18.97 -2.82 2.67
N ARG A 103 18.62 -1.61 2.22
CA ARG A 103 17.58 -0.80 2.88
C ARG A 103 16.21 -1.49 2.88
N LEU A 104 15.90 -2.24 1.84
CA LEU A 104 14.60 -2.90 1.65
C LEU A 104 14.53 -4.28 2.33
N LYS A 105 15.64 -4.84 2.81
CA LYS A 105 15.78 -6.22 3.31
C LYS A 105 14.75 -6.58 4.38
N LYS A 106 14.47 -5.68 5.32
CA LYS A 106 13.47 -5.91 6.38
C LYS A 106 12.03 -6.00 5.84
N LYS A 107 11.73 -5.34 4.74
CA LYS A 107 10.38 -5.32 4.12
C LYS A 107 10.20 -6.41 3.06
N LYS A 108 11.29 -6.80 2.40
CA LYS A 108 11.34 -7.87 1.40
C LYS A 108 12.57 -8.75 1.67
N PRO A 109 12.45 -9.80 2.49
CA PRO A 109 13.58 -10.62 2.93
C PRO A 109 14.25 -11.39 1.78
N GLU A 110 13.46 -11.85 0.79
CA GLU A 110 13.93 -12.67 -0.32
C GLU A 110 14.69 -11.81 -1.34
N LEU A 111 15.96 -12.17 -1.58
CA LEU A 111 16.87 -11.38 -2.39
C LEU A 111 16.38 -11.23 -3.84
N GLU A 112 15.93 -12.32 -4.47
CA GLU A 112 15.49 -12.30 -5.86
C GLU A 112 14.23 -11.45 -6.06
N ILE A 113 13.23 -11.58 -5.18
CA ILE A 113 12.03 -10.74 -5.20
C ILE A 113 12.40 -9.27 -4.99
N ARG A 114 13.35 -8.99 -4.11
CA ARG A 114 13.83 -7.64 -3.82
C ARG A 114 14.55 -7.02 -5.02
N LYS A 115 15.39 -7.78 -5.69
CA LYS A 115 16.08 -7.37 -6.92
C LYS A 115 15.10 -7.09 -8.05
N GLU A 116 14.20 -8.03 -8.33
CA GLU A 116 13.16 -7.88 -9.36
C GLU A 116 12.30 -6.63 -9.10
N PHE A 117 11.88 -6.43 -7.85
CA PHE A 117 11.11 -5.25 -7.46
C PHE A 117 11.87 -3.94 -7.71
N LEU A 118 13.12 -3.85 -7.27
CA LEU A 118 13.93 -2.65 -7.43
C LEU A 118 14.27 -2.38 -8.91
N GLN A 119 14.54 -3.41 -9.69
CA GLN A 119 14.75 -3.29 -11.13
C GLN A 119 13.50 -2.76 -11.83
N THR A 120 12.33 -3.28 -11.46
CA THR A 120 11.05 -2.83 -12.02
C THR A 120 10.74 -1.38 -11.62
N VAL A 121 10.96 -1.01 -10.35
CA VAL A 121 10.80 0.38 -9.90
C VAL A 121 11.72 1.31 -10.65
N TRP A 122 13.01 0.96 -10.78
CA TRP A 122 13.97 1.76 -11.55
C TRP A 122 13.49 1.97 -12.98
N TYR A 123 13.14 0.89 -13.66
CA TYR A 123 12.71 0.92 -15.06
C TYR A 123 11.46 1.78 -15.25
N GLU A 124 10.39 1.54 -14.50
CA GLU A 124 9.13 2.26 -14.66
C GLU A 124 9.24 3.74 -14.22
N SER A 125 10.05 4.04 -13.22
CA SER A 125 10.34 5.43 -12.83
C SER A 125 11.06 6.18 -13.94
N LYS A 126 12.16 5.61 -14.47
CA LYS A 126 12.94 6.23 -15.56
C LYS A 126 12.11 6.41 -16.83
N ARG A 127 11.32 5.41 -17.18
CA ARG A 127 10.41 5.46 -18.33
C ARG A 127 9.38 6.57 -18.21
N ALA A 128 8.87 6.82 -17.00
CA ALA A 128 7.91 7.90 -16.73
C ALA A 128 8.59 9.26 -16.46
N GLY A 129 9.92 9.37 -16.52
CA GLY A 129 10.66 10.59 -16.21
C GLY A 129 10.53 11.03 -14.75
N LEU A 130 10.48 10.04 -13.82
CA LEU A 130 10.37 10.27 -12.39
C LEU A 130 11.68 9.94 -11.66
N ASP A 131 11.91 10.62 -10.55
CA ASP A 131 12.98 10.26 -9.63
C ASP A 131 12.64 8.95 -8.91
N VAL A 132 13.61 8.03 -8.88
CA VAL A 132 13.40 6.68 -8.31
C VAL A 132 13.17 6.74 -6.80
N ASP A 133 13.86 7.66 -6.11
CA ASP A 133 13.69 7.87 -4.68
C ASP A 133 12.31 8.46 -4.33
N LEU A 134 11.75 9.33 -5.17
CA LEU A 134 10.37 9.80 -5.05
C LEU A 134 9.37 8.64 -5.15
N VAL A 135 9.54 7.77 -6.16
CA VAL A 135 8.65 6.61 -6.35
C VAL A 135 8.76 5.62 -5.19
N LEU A 136 9.98 5.35 -4.70
CA LEU A 136 10.18 4.49 -3.52
C LEU A 136 9.55 5.10 -2.24
N GLY A 137 9.68 6.42 -2.06
CA GLY A 137 9.05 7.15 -0.96
C GLY A 137 7.52 7.05 -1.01
N LEU A 138 6.94 7.22 -2.20
CA LEU A 138 5.50 7.07 -2.43
C LEU A 138 5.05 5.63 -2.14
N ILE A 139 5.72 4.60 -2.66
CA ILE A 139 5.38 3.19 -2.41
C ILE A 139 5.43 2.88 -0.91
N GLN A 140 6.37 3.47 -0.18
CA GLN A 140 6.46 3.29 1.27
C GLN A 140 5.23 3.86 1.99
N VAL A 141 4.73 5.01 1.58
CA VAL A 141 3.52 5.63 2.14
C VAL A 141 2.28 4.84 1.75
N GLU A 142 2.17 4.42 0.49
CA GLU A 142 0.97 3.78 -0.05
C GLU A 142 0.75 2.36 0.47
N SER A 143 1.77 1.55 0.47
CA SER A 143 1.62 0.12 0.79
C SER A 143 2.61 -0.42 1.80
N GLY A 144 3.63 0.35 2.19
CA GLY A 144 4.76 -0.18 2.93
C GLY A 144 5.46 -1.34 2.19
N PHE A 145 5.48 -1.30 0.86
CA PHE A 145 6.04 -2.32 -0.04
C PHE A 145 5.25 -3.65 -0.08
N ARG A 146 3.97 -3.67 0.28
CA ARG A 146 3.11 -4.85 0.24
C ARG A 146 2.48 -5.01 -1.15
N LYS A 147 2.72 -6.16 -1.80
CA LYS A 147 2.21 -6.49 -3.14
C LYS A 147 0.69 -6.54 -3.20
N PHE A 148 0.07 -7.11 -2.19
CA PHE A 148 -1.37 -7.35 -2.13
C PHE A 148 -2.10 -6.37 -1.20
N ALA A 149 -1.56 -5.16 -1.03
CA ALA A 149 -2.24 -4.13 -0.26
C ALA A 149 -3.55 -3.73 -0.93
N VAL A 150 -4.60 -3.61 -0.12
CA VAL A 150 -5.91 -3.08 -0.54
C VAL A 150 -6.36 -2.08 0.50
N SER A 151 -6.72 -0.87 0.07
CA SER A 151 -7.27 0.15 0.97
C SER A 151 -8.77 -0.02 1.18
N SER A 152 -9.34 0.68 2.15
CA SER A 152 -10.79 0.74 2.37
C SER A 152 -11.57 1.29 1.17
N ALA A 153 -10.93 2.12 0.34
CA ALA A 153 -11.49 2.66 -0.90
C ALA A 153 -11.27 1.75 -2.12
N GLY A 154 -10.60 0.59 -1.94
CA GLY A 154 -10.36 -0.39 -2.99
C GLY A 154 -9.10 -0.15 -3.82
N ALA A 155 -8.24 0.81 -3.48
CA ALA A 155 -6.94 0.99 -4.12
C ALA A 155 -6.06 -0.26 -3.94
N ARG A 156 -5.23 -0.62 -4.95
CA ARG A 156 -4.57 -1.92 -5.02
C ARG A 156 -3.07 -1.83 -5.26
N GLY A 157 -2.34 -2.74 -4.61
CA GLY A 157 -0.94 -3.06 -4.88
C GLY A 157 0.05 -2.04 -4.34
N TYR A 158 1.27 -2.07 -4.86
CA TYR A 158 2.40 -1.29 -4.35
C TYR A 158 2.16 0.22 -4.32
N MET A 159 1.61 0.76 -5.40
CA MET A 159 1.35 2.20 -5.56
C MET A 159 -0.12 2.56 -5.32
N GLN A 160 -0.93 1.64 -4.77
CA GLN A 160 -2.34 1.85 -4.44
C GLN A 160 -3.15 2.49 -5.58
N VAL A 161 -3.07 1.88 -6.75
CA VAL A 161 -3.79 2.32 -7.94
C VAL A 161 -5.27 2.02 -7.79
N MET A 162 -6.13 3.01 -8.07
CA MET A 162 -7.57 2.85 -8.06
C MET A 162 -8.06 2.00 -9.26
N PRO A 163 -9.01 1.07 -9.05
CA PRO A 163 -9.50 0.18 -10.11
C PRO A 163 -10.08 0.90 -11.34
N PHE A 164 -10.66 2.09 -11.20
CA PHE A 164 -11.21 2.81 -12.35
C PHE A 164 -10.13 3.14 -13.41
N TRP A 165 -8.87 3.31 -13.01
CA TRP A 165 -7.78 3.55 -13.95
C TRP A 165 -7.60 2.42 -14.97
N THR A 166 -7.87 1.17 -14.58
CA THR A 166 -7.79 0.04 -15.53
C THR A 166 -8.86 0.12 -16.61
N LYS A 167 -10.03 0.68 -16.30
CA LYS A 167 -11.10 0.92 -17.27
C LYS A 167 -10.78 2.11 -18.18
N VAL A 168 -10.19 3.17 -17.62
CA VAL A 168 -9.88 4.40 -18.35
C VAL A 168 -8.68 4.22 -19.30
N LEU A 169 -7.65 3.49 -18.87
CA LEU A 169 -6.35 3.43 -19.56
C LEU A 169 -5.97 2.03 -20.06
N GLY A 170 -6.66 0.99 -19.66
CA GLY A 170 -6.31 -0.40 -19.94
C GLY A 170 -7.51 -1.23 -20.40
N ASP A 171 -7.50 -2.52 -20.08
CA ASP A 171 -8.51 -3.52 -20.47
C ASP A 171 -9.65 -3.69 -19.44
N GLY A 172 -9.65 -2.91 -18.37
CA GLY A 172 -10.66 -2.99 -17.30
C GLY A 172 -10.39 -4.04 -16.23
N ASP A 173 -9.38 -4.89 -16.38
CA ASP A 173 -9.06 -5.93 -15.40
C ASP A 173 -8.31 -5.37 -14.19
N ALA A 174 -9.07 -5.05 -13.14
CA ALA A 174 -8.51 -4.56 -11.89
C ALA A 174 -7.71 -5.62 -11.09
N GLY A 175 -7.81 -6.91 -11.44
CA GLY A 175 -6.98 -7.98 -10.86
C GLY A 175 -5.51 -7.83 -11.25
N LYS A 176 -5.25 -7.31 -12.44
CA LYS A 176 -3.90 -7.04 -12.93
C LYS A 176 -3.12 -6.01 -12.11
N LEU A 177 -3.79 -5.20 -11.30
CA LEU A 177 -3.14 -4.27 -10.36
C LEU A 177 -2.36 -4.96 -9.23
N PHE A 178 -2.50 -6.28 -9.06
CA PHE A 178 -1.63 -7.07 -8.18
C PHE A 178 -0.39 -7.63 -8.88
N HIS A 179 -0.28 -7.51 -10.20
CA HIS A 179 0.97 -7.78 -10.91
C HIS A 179 1.92 -6.61 -10.70
N MET A 180 3.14 -6.93 -10.29
CA MET A 180 4.14 -5.93 -9.88
C MET A 180 4.40 -4.90 -10.98
N GLN A 181 4.77 -5.36 -12.16
CA GLN A 181 5.10 -4.46 -13.28
C GLN A 181 3.90 -3.62 -13.69
N THR A 182 2.71 -4.22 -13.80
CA THR A 182 1.48 -3.50 -14.14
C THR A 182 1.18 -2.40 -13.13
N ASN A 183 1.24 -2.72 -11.84
CA ASN A 183 0.95 -1.76 -10.78
C ASN A 183 1.92 -0.58 -10.79
N LEU A 184 3.23 -0.85 -10.86
CA LEU A 184 4.26 0.18 -10.90
C LEU A 184 4.14 1.06 -12.15
N ARG A 185 3.82 0.46 -13.30
CA ARG A 185 3.59 1.18 -14.55
C ARG A 185 2.41 2.13 -14.44
N PHE A 186 1.26 1.64 -14.03
CA PHE A 186 0.08 2.49 -13.82
C PHE A 186 0.38 3.62 -12.84
N GLY A 187 0.95 3.31 -11.67
CA GLY A 187 1.26 4.31 -10.67
C GLY A 187 2.22 5.38 -11.15
N CYS A 188 3.29 5.01 -11.86
CA CYS A 188 4.26 5.96 -12.42
C CYS A 188 3.64 6.84 -13.52
N VAL A 189 2.85 6.24 -14.43
CA VAL A 189 2.18 6.98 -15.51
C VAL A 189 1.16 7.97 -14.94
N ILE A 190 0.35 7.56 -13.96
CA ILE A 190 -0.63 8.41 -13.29
C ILE A 190 0.07 9.55 -12.52
N LEU A 191 1.15 9.25 -11.80
CA LEU A 191 1.90 10.28 -11.09
C LEU A 191 2.49 11.30 -12.07
N ARG A 192 3.09 10.84 -13.18
CA ARG A 192 3.61 11.71 -14.24
C ARG A 192 2.50 12.60 -14.81
N HIS A 193 1.35 12.03 -15.13
CA HIS A 193 0.19 12.79 -15.59
C HIS A 193 -0.19 13.92 -14.62
N TYR A 194 -0.23 13.64 -13.31
CA TYR A 194 -0.56 14.68 -12.34
C TYR A 194 0.54 15.73 -12.18
N ILE A 195 1.81 15.35 -12.32
CA ILE A 195 2.93 16.32 -12.33
C ILE A 195 2.81 17.26 -13.52
N ASP A 196 2.51 16.72 -14.70
CA ASP A 196 2.33 17.54 -15.91
C ASP A 196 1.12 18.46 -15.78
N ARG A 197 0.01 17.96 -15.25
CA ARG A 197 -1.21 18.73 -15.00
C ARG A 197 -0.99 19.86 -14.00
N GLU A 198 -0.16 19.66 -12.99
CA GLU A 198 0.23 20.68 -12.00
C GLU A 198 1.47 21.49 -12.44
N ARG A 199 1.86 21.42 -13.72
CA ARG A 199 2.98 22.20 -14.30
C ARG A 199 4.31 21.98 -13.56
N GLY A 200 4.55 20.78 -13.07
CA GLY A 200 5.77 20.42 -12.34
C GLY A 200 5.68 20.60 -10.82
N ASP A 201 4.57 21.13 -10.28
CA ASP A 201 4.38 21.21 -8.83
C ASP A 201 4.14 19.83 -8.23
N LEU A 202 5.21 19.24 -7.68
CA LEU A 202 5.18 17.92 -7.05
C LEU A 202 4.28 17.85 -5.82
N TYR A 203 4.20 18.93 -5.05
CA TYR A 203 3.36 18.97 -3.85
C TYR A 203 1.88 18.85 -4.24
N MET A 204 1.44 19.62 -5.20
CA MET A 204 0.06 19.57 -5.70
C MET A 204 -0.23 18.28 -6.46
N ALA A 205 0.73 17.76 -7.23
CA ALA A 205 0.61 16.48 -7.96
C ALA A 205 0.44 15.29 -7.01
N LEU A 206 1.24 15.22 -5.94
CA LEU A 206 1.10 14.20 -4.90
C LEU A 206 -0.26 14.30 -4.20
N GLY A 207 -0.71 15.51 -3.90
CA GLY A 207 -2.05 15.73 -3.36
C GLY A 207 -3.16 15.21 -4.29
N ARG A 208 -3.05 15.42 -5.63
CA ARG A 208 -3.98 14.81 -6.60
C ARG A 208 -3.89 13.30 -6.62
N TYR A 209 -2.67 12.76 -6.62
CA TYR A 209 -2.45 11.32 -6.60
C TYR A 209 -3.17 10.64 -5.44
N ASN A 210 -3.17 11.25 -4.28
CA ASN A 210 -3.87 10.74 -3.09
C ASN A 210 -5.36 11.16 -3.00
N GLY A 211 -5.81 12.16 -3.81
CA GLY A 211 -7.14 12.76 -3.69
C GLY A 211 -7.26 13.78 -2.55
N SER A 212 -6.14 14.36 -2.12
CA SER A 212 -6.06 15.38 -1.05
C SER A 212 -5.33 16.63 -1.52
N ARG A 213 -5.59 17.07 -2.76
CA ARG A 213 -4.93 18.23 -3.38
C ARG A 213 -4.92 19.45 -2.45
N GLY A 214 -3.74 20.03 -2.26
CA GLY A 214 -3.54 21.20 -1.41
C GLY A 214 -3.42 20.90 0.09
N GLN A 215 -3.64 19.65 0.53
CA GLN A 215 -3.45 19.25 1.92
C GLN A 215 -2.01 18.78 2.18
N PRO A 216 -1.35 19.21 3.29
CA PRO A 216 0.07 18.97 3.49
C PRO A 216 0.43 17.56 3.93
N GLN A 217 -0.48 16.81 4.50
CA GLN A 217 -0.17 15.57 5.20
C GLN A 217 0.45 14.52 4.28
N TYR A 218 -0.18 14.27 3.13
CA TYR A 218 0.30 13.25 2.22
C TYR A 218 1.59 13.65 1.48
N PRO A 219 1.70 14.81 0.84
CA PRO A 219 2.94 15.23 0.19
C PRO A 219 4.12 15.24 1.17
N ASN A 220 3.94 15.77 2.38
CA ASN A 220 4.97 15.80 3.40
C ASN A 220 5.41 14.39 3.83
N ALA A 221 4.47 13.44 3.95
CA ALA A 221 4.80 12.05 4.25
C ALA A 221 5.63 11.42 3.12
N VAL A 222 5.28 11.66 1.85
CA VAL A 222 6.04 11.15 0.70
C VAL A 222 7.45 11.76 0.68
N PHE A 223 7.62 13.07 0.83
CA PHE A 223 8.93 13.72 0.85
C PHE A 223 9.78 13.27 2.04
N ALA A 224 9.17 13.06 3.21
CA ALA A 224 9.88 12.52 4.36
C ALA A 224 10.42 11.11 4.08
N ASN A 225 9.63 10.26 3.43
CA ASN A 225 10.05 8.91 3.07
C ASN A 225 11.02 8.88 1.88
N GLN A 226 10.89 9.78 0.91
CA GLN A 226 11.82 9.94 -0.21
C GLN A 226 13.27 10.13 0.30
N ARG A 227 13.48 10.95 1.33
CA ARG A 227 14.83 11.16 1.92
C ARG A 227 15.51 9.86 2.35
N ASN A 228 14.75 8.86 2.78
CA ASN A 228 15.30 7.56 3.17
C ASN A 228 15.80 6.74 1.97
N TRP A 229 15.39 7.10 0.74
CA TRP A 229 15.73 6.39 -0.51
C TRP A 229 16.74 7.15 -1.36
N GLN A 230 17.18 8.34 -0.96
CA GLN A 230 18.21 9.09 -1.67
C GLN A 230 19.49 8.29 -1.74
N PHE A 231 20.11 8.26 -2.93
CA PHE A 231 21.37 7.57 -3.18
C PHE A 231 22.45 8.57 -3.56
N VAL A 232 23.51 8.58 -2.78
CA VAL A 232 24.73 9.30 -3.11
C VAL A 232 25.75 8.27 -3.57
N ASP A 233 26.13 8.35 -4.85
CA ASP A 233 27.17 7.49 -5.40
C ASP A 233 28.52 7.88 -4.78
N ARG A 234 29.13 6.92 -4.08
CA ARG A 234 30.50 7.07 -3.55
C ARG A 234 31.31 5.98 -4.24
N PRO A 235 32.01 6.32 -5.32
CA PRO A 235 32.98 5.38 -5.90
C PRO A 235 34.06 5.09 -4.85
N ALA A 236 34.46 3.81 -4.79
CA ALA A 236 35.52 3.34 -3.88
C ALA A 236 36.87 3.89 -4.33
#